data_eec37b4741be411be3e10edd1520fb7e
#
_entry.id   eec37b4741be411be3e10edd1520fb7e
#
_cell.length_a   1.000
_cell.length_b   1.000
_cell.length_c   1.000
_cell.angle_alpha   90.00
_cell.angle_beta   90.00
_cell.angle_gamma   90.00
#
_symmetry.space_group_name_H-M   'P 1'
#
loop_
_entity.id
_entity.type
_entity.pdbx_description
1 polymer ?
#
loop_
_entity_poly.entity_id
_entity_poly.type
_entity_poly.pdbx_seq_one_letter_code
_entity_poly.pdbx_strand_id
1 'polypeptide(L)'
;REGRTAWTDLVRGEVSFANADLEDFVVLRGNGHPMFLLANAFDDADMGITHVIRGEDHVNSTPKYLLLVDALGLARPTAFAHMPLLVNEGRKKLSKRRDDVSMADYRARGYLPAAMVNYLALLGWGPADGVEVRPVAEIVAQYRLEDVNASPAFFDQKKLSFVNAEHIRALSTDEFLARSRPFLARGEPAADAIASLAVEVQERVRT
;
A
#
# COMPACT_ATOMS: atom_id res chain seq x y z
N ARG A 1 13.85 33.13 -4.09
CA ARG A 1 13.71 31.75 -4.62
C ARG A 1 14.98 31.28 -5.35
N GLU A 2 16.13 31.52 -4.74
CA GLU A 2 17.40 31.02 -5.25
C GLU A 2 17.68 29.60 -4.76
N GLY A 3 18.57 28.84 -5.46
CA GLY A 3 18.99 27.54 -5.07
C GLY A 3 18.05 26.40 -5.46
N ARG A 4 18.26 25.25 -4.87
CA ARG A 4 17.51 24.00 -5.13
C ARG A 4 17.13 23.35 -3.81
N THR A 5 15.97 22.72 -3.78
CA THR A 5 15.55 21.82 -2.71
C THR A 5 15.69 20.40 -3.18
N ALA A 6 16.49 19.61 -2.47
CA ALA A 6 16.81 18.23 -2.83
C ALA A 6 16.68 17.30 -1.62
N TRP A 7 16.43 16.03 -1.92
CA TRP A 7 16.42 14.93 -0.93
C TRP A 7 16.79 13.61 -1.60
N THR A 8 17.27 12.66 -0.82
CA THR A 8 17.43 11.28 -1.25
C THR A 8 16.14 10.51 -0.96
N ASP A 9 15.55 9.93 -2.00
CA ASP A 9 14.35 9.10 -1.93
C ASP A 9 14.75 7.63 -2.04
N LEU A 10 14.30 6.79 -1.11
CA LEU A 10 14.70 5.37 -1.05
C LEU A 10 14.24 4.57 -2.28
N VAL A 11 13.20 5.04 -2.97
CA VAL A 11 12.66 4.37 -4.19
C VAL A 11 13.16 5.04 -5.46
N ARG A 12 13.35 6.38 -5.44
CA ARG A 12 13.60 7.19 -6.65
C ARG A 12 15.01 7.72 -6.76
N GLY A 13 15.85 7.51 -5.74
CA GLY A 13 17.20 8.07 -5.67
C GLY A 13 17.19 9.59 -5.41
N GLU A 14 18.15 10.30 -5.96
CA GLU A 14 18.28 11.76 -5.78
C GLU A 14 17.18 12.52 -6.54
N VAL A 15 16.38 13.28 -5.80
CA VAL A 15 15.31 14.14 -6.34
C VAL A 15 15.63 15.59 -6.01
N SER A 16 15.49 16.48 -7.00
CA SER A 16 15.85 17.90 -6.84
C SER A 16 14.97 18.81 -7.69
N PHE A 17 14.49 19.89 -7.08
CA PHE A 17 13.70 20.95 -7.74
C PHE A 17 14.41 22.28 -7.62
N ALA A 18 14.40 23.10 -8.68
CA ALA A 18 14.83 24.48 -8.58
C ALA A 18 13.78 25.27 -7.77
N ASN A 19 14.23 26.05 -6.79
CA ASN A 19 13.29 26.84 -5.96
C ASN A 19 12.57 27.93 -6.78
N ALA A 20 13.14 28.35 -7.89
CA ALA A 20 12.51 29.28 -8.83
C ALA A 20 11.23 28.73 -9.48
N ASP A 21 11.15 27.38 -9.64
CA ASP A 21 10.01 26.69 -10.25
C ASP A 21 8.87 26.42 -9.24
N LEU A 22 9.11 26.67 -7.95
CA LEU A 22 8.11 26.48 -6.92
C LEU A 22 7.20 27.71 -6.81
N GLU A 23 5.91 27.50 -7.03
CA GLU A 23 4.91 28.55 -6.87
C GLU A 23 4.63 28.84 -5.39
N ASP A 24 4.11 30.05 -5.09
CA ASP A 24 3.51 30.35 -3.79
C ASP A 24 2.28 29.47 -3.57
N PHE A 25 2.05 29.09 -2.33
CA PHE A 25 0.93 28.22 -1.98
C PHE A 25 0.30 28.63 -0.66
N VAL A 26 -1.00 28.35 -0.55
CA VAL A 26 -1.77 28.65 0.65
C VAL A 26 -1.43 27.63 1.73
N VAL A 27 -1.03 28.10 2.91
CA VAL A 27 -0.74 27.26 4.08
C VAL A 27 -1.88 27.27 5.11
N LEU A 28 -2.66 28.36 5.16
CA LEU A 28 -3.87 28.49 6.00
C LEU A 28 -5.04 28.91 5.15
N ARG A 29 -6.20 28.33 5.41
CA ARG A 29 -7.48 28.77 4.82
C ARG A 29 -7.94 30.08 5.47
N GLY A 30 -8.86 30.81 4.83
CA GLY A 30 -9.44 32.02 5.40
C GLY A 30 -10.15 31.84 6.75
N ASN A 31 -10.55 30.62 7.10
CA ASN A 31 -11.13 30.25 8.39
C ASN A 31 -10.09 29.83 9.46
N GLY A 32 -8.78 29.98 9.16
CA GLY A 32 -7.69 29.62 10.07
C GLY A 32 -7.30 28.14 10.09
N HIS A 33 -7.98 27.25 9.34
CA HIS A 33 -7.58 25.84 9.26
C HIS A 33 -6.32 25.64 8.41
N PRO A 34 -5.35 24.82 8.88
CA PRO A 34 -4.15 24.54 8.11
C PRO A 34 -4.48 23.75 6.82
N MET A 35 -3.71 24.02 5.78
CA MET A 35 -3.69 23.17 4.59
C MET A 35 -2.81 21.95 4.84
N PHE A 36 -3.00 20.91 4.02
CA PHE A 36 -2.33 19.62 4.16
C PHE A 36 -0.82 19.71 4.40
N LEU A 37 -0.10 20.53 3.61
CA LEU A 37 1.36 20.62 3.74
C LEU A 37 1.81 21.19 5.09
N LEU A 38 1.10 22.20 5.62
CA LEU A 38 1.42 22.79 6.92
C LEU A 38 1.11 21.82 8.06
N ALA A 39 -0.09 21.20 8.03
CA ALA A 39 -0.47 20.21 9.03
C ALA A 39 0.52 19.04 9.04
N ASN A 40 0.83 18.49 7.86
CA ASN A 40 1.74 17.36 7.73
C ASN A 40 3.16 17.69 8.22
N ALA A 41 3.70 18.89 7.89
CA ALA A 41 5.03 19.28 8.34
C ALA A 41 5.11 19.39 9.88
N PHE A 42 4.06 19.92 10.52
CA PHE A 42 3.97 20.06 11.96
C PHE A 42 3.76 18.70 12.64
N ASP A 43 2.79 17.91 12.18
CA ASP A 43 2.45 16.60 12.74
C ASP A 43 3.62 15.62 12.64
N ASP A 44 4.30 15.57 11.50
CA ASP A 44 5.48 14.71 11.30
C ASP A 44 6.61 15.07 12.29
N ALA A 45 6.85 16.34 12.52
CA ALA A 45 7.86 16.79 13.47
C ALA A 45 7.45 16.51 14.93
N ASP A 46 6.19 16.82 15.30
CA ASP A 46 5.66 16.60 16.65
C ASP A 46 5.61 15.12 17.02
N MET A 47 5.26 14.27 16.07
CA MET A 47 5.22 12.81 16.22
C MET A 47 6.58 12.13 16.06
N GLY A 48 7.64 12.87 15.72
CA GLY A 48 8.98 12.33 15.51
C GLY A 48 9.09 11.35 14.34
N ILE A 49 8.35 11.62 13.24
CA ILE A 49 8.37 10.78 12.04
C ILE A 49 9.76 10.82 11.41
N THR A 50 10.36 9.64 11.26
CA THR A 50 11.68 9.47 10.66
C THR A 50 11.62 9.15 9.17
N HIS A 51 10.61 8.40 8.73
CA HIS A 51 10.46 7.94 7.34
C HIS A 51 9.08 8.36 6.82
N VAL A 52 9.06 9.15 5.75
CA VAL A 52 7.83 9.54 5.04
C VAL A 52 7.64 8.62 3.85
N ILE A 53 6.76 7.61 4.00
CA ILE A 53 6.43 6.64 2.96
C ILE A 53 5.04 6.97 2.43
N ARG A 54 4.93 7.36 1.14
CA ARG A 54 3.67 7.80 0.55
C ARG A 54 3.63 7.60 -0.97
N GLY A 55 2.52 7.89 -1.62
CA GLY A 55 2.39 7.78 -3.07
C GLY A 55 3.23 8.82 -3.82
N GLU A 56 3.69 8.49 -5.02
CA GLU A 56 4.51 9.36 -5.88
C GLU A 56 3.80 10.65 -6.31
N ASP A 57 2.48 10.71 -6.21
CA ASP A 57 1.71 11.93 -6.45
C ASP A 57 2.08 13.08 -5.50
N HIS A 58 2.81 12.78 -4.42
CA HIS A 58 3.37 13.76 -3.50
C HIS A 58 4.82 14.19 -3.79
N VAL A 59 5.49 13.63 -4.79
CA VAL A 59 6.88 14.02 -5.15
C VAL A 59 6.97 15.52 -5.41
N ASN A 60 6.05 16.07 -6.22
CA ASN A 60 6.04 17.49 -6.57
C ASN A 60 5.71 18.42 -5.39
N SER A 61 5.11 17.93 -4.33
CA SER A 61 4.81 18.69 -3.12
C SER A 61 5.91 18.58 -2.04
N THR A 62 6.80 17.62 -2.16
CA THR A 62 7.88 17.38 -1.20
C THR A 62 8.82 18.58 -1.04
N PRO A 63 9.26 19.31 -2.10
CA PRO A 63 10.10 20.48 -1.89
C PRO A 63 9.38 21.60 -1.12
N LYS A 64 8.07 21.77 -1.33
CA LYS A 64 7.25 22.74 -0.55
C LYS A 64 7.16 22.34 0.92
N TYR A 65 6.99 21.05 1.19
CA TYR A 65 7.02 20.47 2.55
C TYR A 65 8.37 20.73 3.23
N LEU A 66 9.49 20.42 2.58
CA LEU A 66 10.83 20.64 3.12
C LEU A 66 11.12 22.12 3.42
N LEU A 67 10.69 23.02 2.54
CA LEU A 67 10.82 24.46 2.77
C LEU A 67 9.98 24.94 3.95
N LEU A 68 8.80 24.37 4.18
CA LEU A 68 7.98 24.65 5.38
C LEU A 68 8.66 24.16 6.66
N VAL A 69 9.17 22.94 6.66
CA VAL A 69 9.90 22.36 7.79
C VAL A 69 11.07 23.28 8.17
N ASP A 70 11.87 23.74 7.20
CA ASP A 70 13.00 24.63 7.42
C ASP A 70 12.55 26.02 7.93
N ALA A 71 11.55 26.61 7.29
CA ALA A 71 11.05 27.92 7.66
C ALA A 71 10.44 27.97 9.08
N LEU A 72 9.90 26.86 9.53
CA LEU A 72 9.33 26.70 10.87
C LEU A 72 10.38 26.23 11.90
N GLY A 73 11.60 25.95 11.49
CA GLY A 73 12.65 25.42 12.38
C GLY A 73 12.35 24.02 12.93
N LEU A 74 11.57 23.22 12.18
CA LEU A 74 11.19 21.87 12.57
C LEU A 74 12.26 20.85 12.18
N ALA A 75 12.25 19.68 12.85
CA ALA A 75 13.11 18.57 12.48
C ALA A 75 12.66 17.95 11.13
N ARG A 76 13.60 17.76 10.21
CA ARG A 76 13.32 17.05 8.95
C ARG A 76 13.23 15.55 9.19
N PRO A 77 12.31 14.83 8.51
CA PRO A 77 12.36 13.38 8.40
C PRO A 77 13.71 12.92 7.86
N THR A 78 14.19 11.78 8.33
CA THR A 78 15.49 11.21 7.94
C THR A 78 15.47 10.67 6.52
N ALA A 79 14.33 10.12 6.09
CA ALA A 79 14.18 9.47 4.79
C ALA A 79 12.81 9.68 4.16
N PHE A 80 12.76 9.62 2.84
CA PHE A 80 11.54 9.64 2.02
C PHE A 80 11.50 8.40 1.14
N ALA A 81 10.30 7.87 0.90
CA ALA A 81 10.05 6.81 -0.06
C ALA A 81 8.75 7.09 -0.81
N HIS A 82 8.83 7.47 -2.06
CA HIS A 82 7.66 7.73 -2.89
C HIS A 82 7.31 6.49 -3.71
N MET A 83 6.30 5.75 -3.22
CA MET A 83 5.82 4.50 -3.79
C MET A 83 5.17 4.72 -5.16
N PRO A 84 5.31 3.75 -6.09
CA PRO A 84 4.75 3.87 -7.43
C PRO A 84 3.22 3.98 -7.42
N LEU A 85 2.66 4.66 -8.43
CA LEU A 85 1.22 4.68 -8.64
C LEU A 85 0.70 3.29 -8.98
N LEU A 86 -0.43 2.95 -8.39
CA LEU A 86 -1.20 1.78 -8.81
C LEU A 86 -2.07 2.15 -10.01
N VAL A 87 -1.94 1.38 -11.08
CA VAL A 87 -2.67 1.59 -12.32
C VAL A 87 -3.52 0.38 -12.67
N ASN A 88 -4.63 0.61 -13.38
CA ASN A 88 -5.46 -0.44 -13.93
C ASN A 88 -4.94 -0.93 -15.30
N GLU A 89 -5.63 -1.87 -15.93
CA GLU A 89 -5.30 -2.44 -17.24
C GLU A 89 -5.13 -1.37 -18.34
N GLY A 90 -5.90 -0.27 -18.27
CA GLY A 90 -5.77 0.88 -19.17
C GLY A 90 -4.64 1.85 -18.79
N ARG A 91 -3.71 1.47 -17.88
CA ARG A 91 -2.62 2.30 -17.35
C ARG A 91 -3.07 3.62 -16.72
N LYS A 92 -4.32 3.69 -16.29
CA LYS A 92 -4.86 4.84 -15.54
C LYS A 92 -4.75 4.60 -14.04
N LYS A 93 -4.45 5.66 -13.29
CA LYS A 93 -4.42 5.61 -11.81
C LYS A 93 -5.71 4.99 -11.28
N LEU A 94 -5.59 4.02 -10.37
CA LEU A 94 -6.73 3.45 -9.66
C LEU A 94 -7.51 4.54 -8.92
N SER A 95 -8.82 4.48 -9.00
CA SER A 95 -9.68 5.44 -8.30
C SER A 95 -10.88 4.74 -7.64
N LYS A 96 -11.21 5.17 -6.41
CA LYS A 96 -12.35 4.65 -5.64
C LYS A 96 -13.72 4.72 -6.36
N ARG A 97 -13.82 5.56 -7.41
CA ARG A 97 -15.08 5.75 -8.15
C ARG A 97 -15.25 4.79 -9.32
N ARG A 98 -14.17 4.17 -9.80
CA ARG A 98 -14.16 3.36 -11.03
C ARG A 98 -13.65 1.95 -10.83
N ASP A 99 -12.86 1.75 -9.80
CA ASP A 99 -12.15 0.50 -9.56
C ASP A 99 -12.54 -0.05 -8.19
N ASP A 100 -12.66 -1.37 -8.06
CA ASP A 100 -12.85 -2.05 -6.78
C ASP A 100 -11.56 -1.93 -5.94
N VAL A 101 -11.54 -0.97 -5.01
CA VAL A 101 -10.36 -0.69 -4.17
C VAL A 101 -10.69 -0.66 -2.67
N SER A 102 -11.90 -1.06 -2.30
CA SER A 102 -12.34 -1.11 -0.91
C SER A 102 -11.86 -2.39 -0.22
N MET A 103 -11.09 -2.27 0.85
CA MET A 103 -10.70 -3.43 1.67
C MET A 103 -11.90 -4.16 2.26
N ALA A 104 -12.99 -3.44 2.55
CA ALA A 104 -14.22 -4.04 3.05
C ALA A 104 -14.87 -4.97 2.01
N ASP A 105 -14.85 -4.57 0.72
CA ASP A 105 -15.40 -5.38 -0.36
C ASP A 105 -14.55 -6.63 -0.60
N TYR A 106 -13.22 -6.51 -0.60
CA TYR A 106 -12.33 -7.68 -0.68
C TYR A 106 -12.56 -8.65 0.48
N ARG A 107 -12.68 -8.13 1.71
CA ARG A 107 -13.02 -8.95 2.88
C ARG A 107 -14.36 -9.66 2.71
N ALA A 108 -15.39 -8.96 2.24
CA ALA A 108 -16.72 -9.53 2.02
C ALA A 108 -16.73 -10.62 0.93
N ARG A 109 -15.78 -10.54 -0.03
CA ARG A 109 -15.57 -11.53 -1.10
C ARG A 109 -14.66 -12.69 -0.70
N GLY A 110 -14.18 -12.76 0.55
CA GLY A 110 -13.38 -13.85 1.06
C GLY A 110 -11.88 -13.73 0.84
N TYR A 111 -11.36 -12.54 0.52
CA TYR A 111 -9.93 -12.34 0.46
C TYR A 111 -9.30 -12.32 1.86
N LEU A 112 -8.24 -13.09 2.04
CA LEU A 112 -7.53 -13.19 3.31
C LEU A 112 -6.62 -11.97 3.53
N PRO A 113 -6.52 -11.43 4.76
CA PRO A 113 -5.59 -10.34 5.06
C PRO A 113 -4.14 -10.66 4.66
N ALA A 114 -3.67 -11.90 4.92
CA ALA A 114 -2.32 -12.32 4.56
C ALA A 114 -2.09 -12.30 3.04
N ALA A 115 -3.09 -12.73 2.24
CA ALA A 115 -3.04 -12.67 0.79
C ALA A 115 -2.99 -11.22 0.28
N MET A 116 -3.78 -10.34 0.88
CA MET A 116 -3.76 -8.91 0.54
C MET A 116 -2.39 -8.28 0.83
N VAL A 117 -1.80 -8.53 2.01
CA VAL A 117 -0.46 -8.04 2.34
C VAL A 117 0.57 -8.59 1.37
N ASN A 118 0.54 -9.90 1.08
CA ASN A 118 1.44 -10.52 0.13
C ASN A 118 1.33 -9.87 -1.26
N TYR A 119 0.12 -9.77 -1.79
CA TYR A 119 -0.11 -9.19 -3.11
C TYR A 119 0.30 -7.71 -3.19
N LEU A 120 -0.06 -6.91 -2.18
CA LEU A 120 0.31 -5.49 -2.14
C LEU A 120 1.84 -5.29 -2.07
N ALA A 121 2.56 -6.17 -1.37
CA ALA A 121 4.02 -6.13 -1.36
C ALA A 121 4.60 -6.34 -2.76
N LEU A 122 4.00 -7.24 -3.58
CA LEU A 122 4.45 -7.50 -4.95
C LEU A 122 4.19 -6.34 -5.91
N LEU A 123 3.41 -5.33 -5.52
CA LEU A 123 3.18 -4.14 -6.34
C LEU A 123 4.38 -3.19 -6.27
N GLY A 124 5.34 -3.44 -7.14
CA GLY A 124 6.59 -2.69 -7.22
C GLY A 124 7.79 -3.39 -6.60
N TRP A 125 7.62 -4.42 -5.77
CA TRP A 125 8.71 -5.23 -5.22
C TRP A 125 8.64 -6.66 -5.74
N GLY A 126 9.80 -7.27 -5.99
CA GLY A 126 9.92 -8.68 -6.37
C GLY A 126 10.94 -9.39 -5.47
N PRO A 127 10.59 -10.55 -4.90
CA PRO A 127 11.53 -11.33 -4.11
C PRO A 127 12.70 -11.84 -4.98
N ALA A 128 13.91 -11.80 -4.45
CA ALA A 128 15.13 -12.16 -5.20
C ALA A 128 15.16 -13.65 -5.66
N ASP A 129 14.48 -14.52 -4.92
CA ASP A 129 14.34 -15.95 -5.22
C ASP A 129 13.19 -16.28 -6.18
N GLY A 130 12.40 -15.28 -6.59
CA GLY A 130 11.25 -15.44 -7.49
C GLY A 130 10.03 -16.10 -6.86
N VAL A 131 10.04 -16.45 -5.56
CA VAL A 131 8.89 -17.05 -4.87
C VAL A 131 7.93 -15.95 -4.42
N GLU A 132 6.84 -15.76 -5.15
CA GLU A 132 5.91 -14.65 -4.93
C GLU A 132 4.92 -14.89 -3.77
N VAL A 133 4.45 -16.13 -3.61
CA VAL A 133 3.49 -16.46 -2.53
C VAL A 133 4.23 -17.00 -1.32
N ARG A 134 4.11 -16.29 -0.20
CA ARG A 134 4.79 -16.65 1.04
C ARG A 134 4.11 -16.07 2.28
N PRO A 135 4.39 -16.62 3.47
CA PRO A 135 3.92 -16.07 4.74
C PRO A 135 4.34 -14.60 4.92
N VAL A 136 3.49 -13.80 5.55
CA VAL A 136 3.75 -12.36 5.80
C VAL A 136 5.07 -12.15 6.55
N ALA A 137 5.41 -13.03 7.49
CA ALA A 137 6.67 -12.94 8.24
C ALA A 137 7.92 -13.02 7.34
N GLU A 138 7.88 -13.85 6.29
CA GLU A 138 8.97 -13.96 5.32
C GLU A 138 9.05 -12.72 4.41
N ILE A 139 7.89 -12.14 4.04
CA ILE A 139 7.84 -10.88 3.31
C ILE A 139 8.51 -9.78 4.13
N VAL A 140 8.13 -9.64 5.40
CA VAL A 140 8.70 -8.63 6.32
C VAL A 140 10.21 -8.79 6.46
N ALA A 141 10.71 -10.04 6.50
CA ALA A 141 12.14 -10.31 6.61
C ALA A 141 12.94 -9.93 5.35
N GLN A 142 12.33 -10.00 4.18
CA GLN A 142 13.00 -9.79 2.88
C GLN A 142 12.75 -8.42 2.26
N TYR A 143 11.60 -7.80 2.55
CA TYR A 143 11.21 -6.52 1.94
C TYR A 143 12.19 -5.39 2.29
N ARG A 144 12.63 -4.67 1.26
CA ARG A 144 13.44 -3.45 1.38
C ARG A 144 12.83 -2.37 0.51
N LEU A 145 12.77 -1.15 1.04
CA LEU A 145 12.24 -0.01 0.28
C LEU A 145 13.09 0.32 -0.95
N GLU A 146 14.39 0.10 -0.84
CA GLU A 146 15.38 0.34 -1.90
C GLU A 146 15.21 -0.60 -3.09
N ASP A 147 14.57 -1.77 -2.87
CA ASP A 147 14.31 -2.75 -3.93
C ASP A 147 12.97 -2.48 -4.66
N VAL A 148 12.23 -1.45 -4.23
CA VAL A 148 10.96 -1.09 -4.87
C VAL A 148 11.20 -0.39 -6.19
N ASN A 149 10.59 -0.90 -7.27
CA ASN A 149 10.65 -0.28 -8.59
C ASN A 149 9.81 0.99 -8.63
N ALA A 150 10.39 2.09 -9.10
CA ALA A 150 9.72 3.39 -9.22
C ALA A 150 8.65 3.45 -10.33
N SER A 151 8.59 2.46 -11.23
CA SER A 151 7.60 2.44 -12.33
C SER A 151 6.19 2.13 -11.82
N PRO A 152 5.14 2.69 -12.44
CA PRO A 152 3.76 2.40 -12.06
C PRO A 152 3.46 0.91 -12.02
N ALA A 153 2.86 0.43 -10.93
CA ALA A 153 2.53 -0.97 -10.71
C ALA A 153 1.11 -1.29 -11.19
N PHE A 154 0.98 -2.30 -12.03
CA PHE A 154 -0.32 -2.77 -12.52
C PHE A 154 -1.03 -3.59 -11.45
N PHE A 155 -2.25 -3.17 -11.09
CA PHE A 155 -3.10 -3.91 -10.17
C PHE A 155 -3.86 -5.00 -10.93
N ASP A 156 -3.30 -6.21 -10.92
CA ASP A 156 -3.86 -7.38 -11.59
C ASP A 156 -4.79 -8.15 -10.64
N GLN A 157 -6.10 -8.05 -10.89
CA GLN A 157 -7.12 -8.75 -10.11
C GLN A 157 -7.00 -10.28 -10.22
N LYS A 158 -6.54 -10.81 -11.37
CA LYS A 158 -6.37 -12.27 -11.55
C LYS A 158 -5.21 -12.77 -10.70
N LYS A 159 -4.11 -12.02 -10.67
CA LYS A 159 -2.96 -12.33 -9.82
C LYS A 159 -3.31 -12.25 -8.34
N LEU A 160 -4.08 -11.24 -7.93
CA LEU A 160 -4.58 -11.17 -6.54
C LEU A 160 -5.44 -12.38 -6.19
N SER A 161 -6.35 -12.79 -7.09
CA SER A 161 -7.19 -13.98 -6.87
C SER A 161 -6.34 -15.26 -6.76
N PHE A 162 -5.32 -15.40 -7.60
CA PHE A 162 -4.37 -16.51 -7.52
C PHE A 162 -3.63 -16.53 -6.17
N VAL A 163 -3.06 -15.40 -5.75
CA VAL A 163 -2.36 -15.28 -4.45
C VAL A 163 -3.31 -15.64 -3.31
N ASN A 164 -4.56 -15.16 -3.35
CA ASN A 164 -5.55 -15.47 -2.32
C ASN A 164 -5.87 -16.97 -2.27
N ALA A 165 -6.05 -17.61 -3.43
CA ALA A 165 -6.31 -19.05 -3.49
C ALA A 165 -5.15 -19.88 -2.89
N GLU A 166 -3.89 -19.49 -3.15
CA GLU A 166 -2.73 -20.15 -2.56
C GLU A 166 -2.70 -20.00 -1.02
N HIS A 167 -2.98 -18.78 -0.52
CA HIS A 167 -3.08 -18.57 0.93
C HIS A 167 -4.24 -19.34 1.56
N ILE A 168 -5.39 -19.51 0.88
CA ILE A 168 -6.49 -20.34 1.36
C ILE A 168 -6.06 -21.81 1.41
N ARG A 169 -5.39 -22.31 0.39
CA ARG A 169 -4.88 -23.71 0.36
C ARG A 169 -3.85 -23.99 1.43
N ALA A 170 -3.09 -23.00 1.83
CA ALA A 170 -2.07 -23.12 2.89
C ALA A 170 -2.64 -23.09 4.32
N LEU A 171 -3.93 -22.77 4.52
CA LEU A 171 -4.55 -22.80 5.83
C LEU A 171 -4.64 -24.25 6.36
N SER A 172 -4.57 -24.42 7.68
CA SER A 172 -4.99 -25.65 8.30
C SER A 172 -6.50 -25.89 8.09
N THR A 173 -6.94 -27.14 8.15
CA THR A 173 -8.38 -27.48 8.00
C THR A 173 -9.25 -26.71 9.00
N ASP A 174 -8.80 -26.61 10.25
CA ASP A 174 -9.53 -25.89 11.31
C ASP A 174 -9.64 -24.40 11.02
N GLU A 175 -8.55 -23.75 10.56
CA GLU A 175 -8.57 -22.34 10.16
C GLU A 175 -9.46 -22.11 8.94
N PHE A 176 -9.38 -23.00 7.94
CA PHE A 176 -10.22 -22.94 6.75
C PHE A 176 -11.71 -23.00 7.13
N LEU A 177 -12.10 -23.98 7.96
CA LEU A 177 -13.48 -24.11 8.45
C LEU A 177 -13.92 -22.88 9.24
N ALA A 178 -13.10 -22.39 10.17
CA ALA A 178 -13.42 -21.21 10.96
C ALA A 178 -13.67 -19.96 10.09
N ARG A 179 -12.84 -19.75 9.07
CA ARG A 179 -12.95 -18.62 8.15
C ARG A 179 -14.07 -18.77 7.14
N SER A 180 -14.45 -20.00 6.76
CA SER A 180 -15.52 -20.28 5.82
C SER A 180 -16.93 -20.11 6.41
N ARG A 181 -17.09 -20.25 7.72
CA ARG A 181 -18.40 -20.17 8.41
C ARG A 181 -19.26 -18.97 8.01
N PRO A 182 -18.77 -17.72 7.94
CA PRO A 182 -19.60 -16.57 7.57
C PRO A 182 -20.15 -16.64 6.14
N PHE A 183 -19.51 -17.40 5.25
CA PHE A 183 -19.91 -17.57 3.86
C PHE A 183 -20.89 -18.74 3.68
N LEU A 184 -20.84 -19.73 4.58
CA LEU A 184 -21.68 -20.93 4.56
C LEU A 184 -23.06 -20.72 5.23
N ALA A 185 -23.17 -19.78 6.15
CA ALA A 185 -24.40 -19.52 6.90
C ALA A 185 -25.57 -18.97 6.06
N ARG A 186 -25.39 -18.80 4.76
CA ARG A 186 -26.43 -18.34 3.82
C ARG A 186 -27.23 -19.47 3.16
N GLY A 187 -26.93 -20.73 3.45
CA GLY A 187 -27.66 -21.89 2.94
C GLY A 187 -27.32 -23.09 3.79
N GLU A 188 -28.30 -23.69 4.45
CA GLU A 188 -28.05 -24.90 5.19
C GLU A 188 -27.64 -26.05 4.24
N PRO A 189 -26.46 -26.55 4.40
CA PRO A 189 -26.27 -27.93 4.80
C PRO A 189 -25.36 -27.99 6.02
N ALA A 190 -25.56 -29.02 6.84
CA ALA A 190 -24.95 -29.20 8.12
C ALA A 190 -23.45 -28.91 8.13
N ALA A 191 -23.00 -28.11 9.11
CA ALA A 191 -21.58 -27.79 9.35
C ALA A 191 -20.69 -29.06 9.39
N ASP A 192 -21.25 -30.19 9.79
CA ASP A 192 -20.59 -31.48 9.85
C ASP A 192 -20.32 -32.12 8.48
N ALA A 193 -21.20 -31.92 7.49
CA ALA A 193 -20.99 -32.39 6.13
C ALA A 193 -19.87 -31.60 5.42
N ILE A 194 -19.71 -30.32 5.78
CA ILE A 194 -18.65 -29.45 5.23
C ILE A 194 -17.30 -29.80 5.85
N ALA A 195 -17.27 -30.19 7.15
CA ALA A 195 -16.05 -30.61 7.82
C ALA A 195 -15.45 -31.86 7.15
N SER A 196 -16.28 -32.81 6.72
CA SER A 196 -15.81 -34.02 6.04
C SER A 196 -15.28 -33.77 4.62
N LEU A 197 -15.75 -32.71 3.96
CA LEU A 197 -15.32 -32.32 2.61
C LEU A 197 -14.31 -31.17 2.59
N ALA A 198 -13.95 -30.66 3.78
CA ALA A 198 -13.16 -29.42 3.91
C ALA A 198 -11.84 -29.46 3.13
N VAL A 199 -11.12 -30.58 3.15
CA VAL A 199 -9.85 -30.73 2.45
C VAL A 199 -10.05 -30.67 0.93
N GLU A 200 -11.01 -31.42 0.38
CA GLU A 200 -11.30 -31.41 -1.04
C GLU A 200 -11.83 -30.06 -1.52
N VAL A 201 -12.68 -29.41 -0.70
CA VAL A 201 -13.21 -28.06 -1.01
C VAL A 201 -12.10 -27.04 -0.97
N GLN A 202 -11.19 -27.09 0.02
CA GLN A 202 -10.08 -26.17 0.16
C GLN A 202 -9.12 -26.24 -1.03
N GLU A 203 -8.81 -27.42 -1.53
CA GLU A 203 -7.96 -27.61 -2.70
C GLU A 203 -8.59 -27.02 -4.00
N ARG A 204 -9.91 -27.02 -4.07
CA ARG A 204 -10.67 -26.50 -5.23
C ARG A 204 -11.08 -25.05 -5.13
N VAL A 205 -10.87 -24.40 -3.96
CA VAL A 205 -11.24 -22.99 -3.79
C VAL A 205 -10.53 -22.10 -4.80
N ARG A 206 -11.37 -21.42 -5.58
CA ARG A 206 -10.99 -20.26 -6.39
C ARG A 206 -11.80 -19.08 -5.87
N THR A 207 -11.21 -17.92 -5.79
CA THR A 207 -11.91 -16.69 -5.41
C THR A 207 -12.92 -16.24 -6.46
#